data_b3fd838377e5efe6397296b1245aaace
#
_entry.id   b3fd838377e5efe6397296b1245aaace
#
_cell.length_a   1.000
_cell.length_b   1.000
_cell.length_c   1.000
_cell.angle_alpha   90.00
_cell.angle_beta   90.00
_cell.angle_gamma   90.00
#
_symmetry.space_group_name_H-M   'P 1'
#
loop_
_entity.id
_entity.type
_entity.pdbx_description
1 polymer ?
#
loop_
_entity_poly.entity_id
_entity_poly.type
_entity_poly.pdbx_seq_one_letter_code
_entity_poly.pdbx_strand_id
1 'polypeptide(L)'
;MMYEMHPDNNMPFEFRFFEYGLDIKGNGVGDDNWEMYIELKRIYGFVRDWYENDDIYHYLSYLFFNFKSKVNFVAIYKTWENSKGKLSFITELKKEISKYILEIYSNDGENNEEPAKEKLKNDLANLSFSWYHNKESLVKILILLDVIYSCKSNYRLPINYFVSKGEDIEHIGCQTPNEEDLNNKAKWLEYIKKLNDYKFDIDKGRLDEWWEKLLKEQEVIDDVTSNIIDELNSYGLNSIGNLVLLHSSQNRSYRNASFNTKKSIIIEDYYNDKYSIRPYTLKAFSSNHTSMWTLEDIKKSTETLAHDIIDFLI
;
A
#
# COMPACT_ATOMS: atom_id res chain seq x y z
N MET A 1 -22.56 -8.21 11.20
CA MET A 1 -22.27 -8.82 12.50
C MET A 1 -23.35 -9.81 12.94
N MET A 2 -24.59 -9.44 13.23
CA MET A 2 -25.65 -10.41 13.56
C MET A 2 -25.88 -11.44 12.43
N TYR A 3 -25.80 -11.01 11.17
CA TYR A 3 -25.87 -11.92 10.02
C TYR A 3 -24.70 -12.92 9.99
N GLU A 4 -23.50 -12.52 10.34
CA GLU A 4 -22.33 -13.40 10.40
C GLU A 4 -22.37 -14.38 11.59
N MET A 5 -23.02 -13.97 12.68
CA MET A 5 -23.26 -14.84 13.83
C MET A 5 -24.33 -15.91 13.55
N HIS A 6 -25.26 -15.65 12.62
CA HIS A 6 -26.40 -16.48 12.28
C HIS A 6 -26.61 -16.58 10.77
N PRO A 7 -25.64 -17.21 10.03
CA PRO A 7 -25.64 -17.21 8.56
C PRO A 7 -26.78 -18.01 7.92
N ASP A 8 -27.37 -18.94 8.65
CA ASP A 8 -28.33 -19.91 8.09
C ASP A 8 -29.78 -19.40 8.00
N ASN A 9 -30.04 -18.18 8.47
CA ASN A 9 -31.37 -17.60 8.45
C ASN A 9 -31.61 -16.74 7.21
N ASN A 10 -32.62 -17.09 6.42
CA ASN A 10 -33.01 -16.38 5.19
C ASN A 10 -33.87 -15.13 5.41
N MET A 11 -34.15 -14.74 6.66
CA MET A 11 -34.91 -13.53 6.96
C MET A 11 -34.14 -12.25 6.67
N PRO A 12 -34.82 -11.14 6.31
CA PRO A 12 -34.20 -9.83 6.26
C PRO A 12 -33.52 -9.45 7.58
N PHE A 13 -32.40 -8.73 7.50
CA PHE A 13 -31.54 -8.41 8.65
C PHE A 13 -32.30 -7.74 9.82
N GLU A 14 -33.25 -6.85 9.51
CA GLU A 14 -34.07 -6.12 10.49
C GLU A 14 -34.94 -7.07 11.35
N PHE A 15 -35.44 -8.15 10.76
CA PHE A 15 -36.26 -9.12 11.46
C PHE A 15 -35.44 -10.15 12.23
N ARG A 16 -34.26 -10.48 11.77
CA ARG A 16 -33.36 -11.40 12.47
C ARG A 16 -32.95 -10.89 13.84
N PHE A 17 -32.78 -9.58 13.96
CA PHE A 17 -32.45 -8.96 15.24
C PHE A 17 -33.51 -9.24 16.30
N PHE A 18 -34.80 -9.14 15.95
CA PHE A 18 -35.91 -9.39 16.87
C PHE A 18 -36.13 -10.88 17.13
N GLU A 19 -35.98 -11.73 16.11
CA GLU A 19 -36.21 -13.18 16.23
C GLU A 19 -35.16 -13.84 17.10
N TYR A 20 -33.90 -13.56 16.90
CA TYR A 20 -32.81 -14.10 17.73
C TYR A 20 -32.79 -13.56 19.15
N GLY A 21 -33.22 -12.33 19.38
CA GLY A 21 -33.41 -11.78 20.72
C GLY A 21 -34.50 -12.49 21.50
N LEU A 22 -35.49 -13.07 20.82
CA LEU A 22 -36.60 -13.78 21.43
C LEU A 22 -36.31 -15.28 21.66
N ASP A 23 -35.39 -15.90 20.89
CA ASP A 23 -35.20 -17.35 20.83
C ASP A 23 -34.00 -17.88 21.64
N ILE A 24 -33.11 -17.01 22.10
CA ILE A 24 -31.84 -17.40 22.75
C ILE A 24 -32.03 -18.22 24.06
N LYS A 25 -33.20 -18.18 24.69
CA LYS A 25 -33.41 -18.90 25.94
C LYS A 25 -34.74 -19.67 26.10
N GLY A 26 -35.66 -19.65 25.17
CA GLY A 26 -36.88 -20.45 25.21
C GLY A 26 -37.81 -20.19 26.41
N ASN A 27 -37.64 -19.11 27.17
CA ASN A 27 -38.42 -18.77 28.34
C ASN A 27 -38.81 -17.29 28.32
N GLY A 28 -40.02 -16.99 27.88
CA GLY A 28 -40.82 -15.81 28.25
C GLY A 28 -40.20 -14.41 28.11
N VAL A 29 -40.91 -13.59 27.45
CA VAL A 29 -40.76 -12.22 26.93
C VAL A 29 -40.14 -11.12 27.86
N GLY A 30 -39.68 -11.42 29.09
CA GLY A 30 -39.33 -10.40 30.06
C GLY A 30 -37.85 -10.05 30.18
N ASP A 31 -36.98 -11.06 30.25
CA ASP A 31 -35.54 -10.85 30.54
C ASP A 31 -34.70 -10.77 29.29
N ASP A 32 -35.12 -11.37 28.18
CA ASP A 32 -34.38 -11.44 26.92
C ASP A 32 -34.21 -10.07 26.24
N ASN A 33 -35.18 -9.17 26.39
CA ASN A 33 -35.12 -7.81 25.83
C ASN A 33 -34.00 -6.95 26.48
N TRP A 34 -33.70 -7.19 27.75
CA TRP A 34 -32.66 -6.46 28.44
C TRP A 34 -31.25 -6.93 28.02
N GLU A 35 -31.04 -8.23 27.91
CA GLU A 35 -29.76 -8.78 27.43
C GLU A 35 -29.48 -8.33 26.00
N MET A 36 -30.50 -8.36 25.14
CA MET A 36 -30.42 -7.88 23.77
C MET A 36 -30.09 -6.38 23.71
N TYR A 37 -30.67 -5.56 24.58
CA TYR A 37 -30.37 -4.13 24.66
C TYR A 37 -28.94 -3.87 25.13
N ILE A 38 -28.44 -4.65 26.09
CA ILE A 38 -27.05 -4.57 26.55
C ILE A 38 -26.09 -4.95 25.41
N GLU A 39 -26.39 -6.02 24.67
CA GLU A 39 -25.56 -6.44 23.52
C GLU A 39 -25.55 -5.38 22.41
N LEU A 40 -26.71 -4.80 22.11
CA LEU A 40 -26.80 -3.69 21.16
C LEU A 40 -25.94 -2.50 21.60
N LYS A 41 -25.95 -2.16 22.90
CA LYS A 41 -25.07 -1.11 23.45
C LYS A 41 -23.58 -1.44 23.32
N ARG A 42 -23.21 -2.69 23.53
CA ARG A 42 -21.82 -3.14 23.34
C ARG A 42 -21.39 -3.02 21.89
N ILE A 43 -22.22 -3.50 20.96
CA ILE A 43 -21.97 -3.37 19.51
C ILE A 43 -21.87 -1.90 19.12
N TYR A 44 -22.79 -1.05 19.61
CA TYR A 44 -22.72 0.39 19.38
C TYR A 44 -21.42 0.99 19.93
N GLY A 45 -21.03 0.60 21.14
CA GLY A 45 -19.76 1.02 21.75
C GLY A 45 -18.55 0.65 20.89
N PHE A 46 -18.52 -0.58 20.37
CA PHE A 46 -17.48 -1.03 19.45
C PHE A 46 -17.44 -0.20 18.15
N VAL A 47 -18.59 -0.02 17.51
CA VAL A 47 -18.69 0.77 16.28
C VAL A 47 -18.31 2.23 16.51
N ARG A 48 -18.71 2.79 17.65
CA ARG A 48 -18.31 4.15 18.06
C ARG A 48 -16.81 4.24 18.29
N ASP A 49 -16.22 3.32 19.03
CA ASP A 49 -14.76 3.29 19.26
C ASP A 49 -14.00 3.12 17.95
N TRP A 50 -14.50 2.30 17.04
CA TRP A 50 -13.97 2.19 15.69
C TRP A 50 -14.01 3.55 14.97
N TYR A 51 -15.16 4.23 15.02
CA TYR A 51 -15.32 5.49 14.31
C TYR A 51 -14.54 6.65 14.94
N GLU A 52 -14.50 6.76 16.28
CA GLU A 52 -13.93 7.90 17.01
C GLU A 52 -12.42 7.79 17.22
N ASN A 53 -11.85 6.60 17.22
CA ASN A 53 -10.42 6.38 17.41
C ASN A 53 -9.72 6.15 16.07
N ASP A 54 -8.84 7.06 15.69
CA ASP A 54 -8.19 7.03 14.37
C ASP A 54 -7.33 5.78 14.14
N ASP A 55 -6.61 5.28 15.15
CA ASP A 55 -5.81 4.06 15.01
C ASP A 55 -6.71 2.84 14.79
N ILE A 56 -7.79 2.70 15.59
CA ILE A 56 -8.75 1.61 15.44
C ILE A 56 -9.42 1.70 14.07
N TYR A 57 -9.85 2.89 13.67
CA TYR A 57 -10.44 3.15 12.36
C TYR A 57 -9.51 2.73 11.22
N HIS A 58 -8.25 3.16 11.27
CA HIS A 58 -7.27 2.86 10.25
C HIS A 58 -6.99 1.35 10.14
N TYR A 59 -6.76 0.67 11.27
CA TYR A 59 -6.39 -0.74 11.26
C TYR A 59 -7.56 -1.66 10.89
N LEU A 60 -8.75 -1.40 11.42
CA LEU A 60 -9.94 -2.15 11.04
C LEU A 60 -10.28 -1.94 9.55
N SER A 61 -10.25 -0.69 9.09
CA SER A 61 -10.52 -0.41 7.68
C SER A 61 -9.49 -1.08 6.78
N TYR A 62 -8.20 -1.02 7.12
CA TYR A 62 -7.17 -1.71 6.37
C TYR A 62 -7.42 -3.23 6.29
N LEU A 63 -7.73 -3.86 7.42
CA LEU A 63 -8.06 -5.29 7.49
C LEU A 63 -9.28 -5.64 6.62
N PHE A 64 -10.39 -4.93 6.80
CA PHE A 64 -11.64 -5.25 6.10
C PHE A 64 -11.57 -5.02 4.60
N PHE A 65 -10.82 -4.03 4.14
CA PHE A 65 -10.74 -3.74 2.71
C PHE A 65 -9.69 -4.56 1.98
N ASN A 66 -8.58 -4.92 2.63
CA ASN A 66 -7.47 -5.63 1.96
C ASN A 66 -7.46 -7.15 2.21
N PHE A 67 -8.14 -7.62 3.26
CA PHE A 67 -8.17 -9.04 3.66
C PHE A 67 -9.59 -9.56 3.88
N LYS A 68 -10.57 -8.99 3.20
CA LYS A 68 -12.01 -9.26 3.36
C LYS A 68 -12.36 -10.75 3.43
N SER A 69 -11.72 -11.58 2.62
CA SER A 69 -11.97 -13.04 2.58
C SER A 69 -11.40 -13.80 3.78
N LYS A 70 -10.49 -13.20 4.52
CA LYS A 70 -9.78 -13.81 5.65
C LYS A 70 -10.21 -13.25 7.01
N VAL A 71 -10.65 -11.98 7.04
CA VAL A 71 -11.03 -11.30 8.29
C VAL A 71 -12.40 -11.76 8.76
N ASN A 72 -12.44 -12.27 9.99
CA ASN A 72 -13.68 -12.62 10.66
C ASN A 72 -14.10 -11.49 11.60
N PHE A 73 -15.20 -10.81 11.26
CA PHE A 73 -15.72 -9.68 12.05
C PHE A 73 -16.08 -10.08 13.48
N VAL A 74 -16.67 -11.27 13.67
CA VAL A 74 -17.06 -11.78 15.00
C VAL A 74 -15.82 -12.03 15.87
N ALA A 75 -14.75 -12.56 15.27
CA ALA A 75 -13.48 -12.75 15.98
C ALA A 75 -12.88 -11.41 16.42
N ILE A 76 -12.87 -10.40 15.56
CA ILE A 76 -12.41 -9.04 15.89
C ILE A 76 -13.25 -8.43 17.02
N TYR A 77 -14.59 -8.56 16.95
CA TYR A 77 -15.48 -8.08 18.01
C TYR A 77 -15.18 -8.75 19.35
N LYS A 78 -15.02 -10.08 19.38
CA LYS A 78 -14.62 -10.81 20.59
C LYS A 78 -13.25 -10.38 21.13
N THR A 79 -12.31 -10.09 20.25
CA THR A 79 -11.00 -9.54 20.63
C THR A 79 -11.17 -8.18 21.31
N TRP A 80 -12.05 -7.32 20.79
CA TRP A 80 -12.37 -6.03 21.41
C TRP A 80 -13.00 -6.22 22.80
N GLU A 81 -14.00 -7.10 22.95
CA GLU A 81 -14.64 -7.38 24.24
C GLU A 81 -13.65 -7.89 25.31
N ASN A 82 -12.71 -8.74 24.90
CA ASN A 82 -11.71 -9.33 25.80
C ASN A 82 -10.51 -8.40 26.06
N SER A 83 -10.40 -7.30 25.35
CA SER A 83 -9.28 -6.36 25.49
C SER A 83 -9.43 -5.55 26.79
N LYS A 84 -8.32 -5.34 27.51
CA LYS A 84 -8.28 -4.56 28.74
C LYS A 84 -8.48 -3.04 28.53
N GLY A 85 -8.58 -2.61 27.29
CA GLY A 85 -8.76 -1.22 26.89
C GLY A 85 -8.33 -0.98 25.44
N LYS A 86 -8.50 0.25 24.96
CA LYS A 86 -8.25 0.61 23.55
C LYS A 86 -6.82 0.32 23.09
N LEU A 87 -5.81 0.61 23.91
CA LEU A 87 -4.40 0.33 23.57
C LEU A 87 -4.12 -1.17 23.40
N SER A 88 -4.70 -2.00 24.27
CA SER A 88 -4.59 -3.46 24.13
C SER A 88 -5.24 -3.94 22.84
N PHE A 89 -6.42 -3.42 22.50
CA PHE A 89 -7.11 -3.76 21.25
C PHE A 89 -6.33 -3.31 20.00
N ILE A 90 -5.78 -2.09 20.03
CA ILE A 90 -4.91 -1.57 18.96
C ILE A 90 -3.72 -2.51 18.73
N THR A 91 -3.11 -3.00 19.80
CA THR A 91 -2.00 -3.97 19.70
C THR A 91 -2.43 -5.28 19.04
N GLU A 92 -3.61 -5.80 19.41
CA GLU A 92 -4.14 -7.01 18.76
C GLU A 92 -4.49 -6.79 17.29
N LEU A 93 -5.01 -5.61 16.91
CA LEU A 93 -5.24 -5.27 15.52
C LEU A 93 -3.94 -5.21 14.69
N LYS A 94 -2.86 -4.66 15.27
CA LYS A 94 -1.53 -4.67 14.63
C LYS A 94 -1.03 -6.10 14.41
N LYS A 95 -1.17 -6.97 15.41
CA LYS A 95 -0.80 -8.38 15.27
C LYS A 95 -1.58 -9.08 14.16
N GLU A 96 -2.88 -8.79 14.06
CA GLU A 96 -3.71 -9.36 12.99
C GLU A 96 -3.29 -8.87 11.61
N ILE A 97 -2.96 -7.57 11.47
CA ILE A 97 -2.37 -7.03 10.22
C ILE A 97 -1.04 -7.73 9.91
N SER A 98 -0.16 -7.85 10.89
CA SER A 98 1.15 -8.52 10.74
C SER A 98 0.99 -9.94 10.25
N LYS A 99 0.10 -10.71 10.86
CA LYS A 99 -0.23 -12.08 10.45
C LYS A 99 -0.61 -12.15 8.97
N TYR A 100 -1.56 -11.33 8.52
CA TYR A 100 -2.02 -11.37 7.12
C TYR A 100 -0.97 -10.87 6.12
N ILE A 101 -0.17 -9.89 6.50
CA ILE A 101 0.97 -9.45 5.66
C ILE A 101 2.00 -10.56 5.54
N LEU A 102 2.36 -11.22 6.65
CA LEU A 102 3.36 -12.29 6.66
C LEU A 102 2.88 -13.56 5.95
N GLU A 103 1.57 -13.86 5.97
CA GLU A 103 1.00 -14.96 5.19
C GLU A 103 1.25 -14.83 3.67
N ILE A 104 1.41 -13.60 3.15
CA ILE A 104 1.78 -13.39 1.73
C ILE A 104 3.20 -13.92 1.44
N TYR A 105 4.05 -13.99 2.46
CA TYR A 105 5.46 -14.37 2.37
C TYR A 105 5.75 -15.75 2.94
N SER A 106 4.78 -16.40 3.59
CA SER A 106 4.93 -17.79 4.04
C SER A 106 4.89 -18.75 2.85
N ASN A 107 5.71 -19.77 2.87
CA ASN A 107 5.57 -20.89 1.93
C ASN A 107 4.32 -21.70 2.30
N ASP A 108 3.60 -22.21 1.29
CA ASP A 108 2.41 -23.03 1.50
C ASP A 108 2.67 -24.15 2.52
N GLY A 109 2.01 -24.06 3.67
CA GLY A 109 2.00 -25.11 4.70
C GLY A 109 2.94 -24.93 5.89
N GLU A 110 3.83 -23.94 5.90
CA GLU A 110 4.66 -23.63 7.08
C GLU A 110 4.15 -22.37 7.78
N ASN A 111 3.45 -22.56 8.91
CA ASN A 111 3.06 -21.48 9.83
C ASN A 111 4.26 -20.94 10.65
N ASN A 112 5.39 -20.72 10.00
CA ASN A 112 6.57 -20.20 10.66
C ASN A 112 6.72 -18.69 10.35
N GLU A 113 6.34 -17.84 11.32
CA GLU A 113 6.35 -16.38 11.15
C GLU A 113 7.78 -15.81 10.98
N GLU A 114 8.79 -16.38 11.65
CA GLU A 114 10.14 -15.84 11.61
C GLU A 114 10.80 -15.88 10.21
N PRO A 115 10.73 -16.99 9.45
CA PRO A 115 11.22 -16.99 8.07
C PRO A 115 10.46 -16.01 7.15
N ALA A 116 9.15 -15.85 7.35
CA ALA A 116 8.35 -14.93 6.57
C ALA A 116 8.72 -13.46 6.87
N LYS A 117 8.97 -13.12 8.15
CA LYS A 117 9.47 -11.78 8.56
C LYS A 117 10.82 -11.47 7.94
N GLU A 118 11.78 -12.41 8.03
CA GLU A 118 13.11 -12.20 7.48
C GLU A 118 13.07 -12.07 5.95
N LYS A 119 12.25 -12.87 5.28
CA LYS A 119 12.03 -12.74 3.84
C LYS A 119 11.45 -11.38 3.47
N LEU A 120 10.37 -10.96 4.15
CA LEU A 120 9.76 -9.65 3.91
C LEU A 120 10.77 -8.52 4.13
N LYS A 121 11.54 -8.57 5.23
CA LYS A 121 12.57 -7.59 5.55
C LYS A 121 13.63 -7.50 4.45
N ASN A 122 14.10 -8.64 3.97
CA ASN A 122 15.08 -8.71 2.91
C ASN A 122 14.53 -8.17 1.58
N ASP A 123 13.29 -8.53 1.23
CA ASP A 123 12.64 -8.04 0.01
C ASP A 123 12.37 -6.53 0.07
N LEU A 124 11.94 -6.01 1.24
CA LEU A 124 11.73 -4.56 1.44
C LEU A 124 13.03 -3.76 1.31
N ALA A 125 14.14 -4.27 1.85
CA ALA A 125 15.44 -3.59 1.81
C ALA A 125 16.18 -3.78 0.47
N ASN A 126 15.78 -4.75 -0.34
CA ASN A 126 16.49 -5.13 -1.55
C ASN A 126 16.15 -4.21 -2.73
N LEU A 127 17.14 -3.43 -3.17
CA LEU A 127 17.01 -2.56 -4.33
C LEU A 127 16.75 -3.33 -5.64
N SER A 128 17.32 -4.53 -5.76
CA SER A 128 17.13 -5.37 -6.95
C SER A 128 15.82 -6.15 -6.95
N PHE A 129 15.06 -6.13 -5.85
CA PHE A 129 13.78 -6.80 -5.79
C PHE A 129 12.72 -6.02 -6.57
N SER A 130 12.15 -6.66 -7.58
CA SER A 130 11.12 -6.02 -8.41
C SER A 130 9.75 -6.15 -7.76
N TRP A 131 9.39 -5.20 -6.91
CA TRP A 131 8.05 -5.09 -6.35
C TRP A 131 6.96 -4.97 -7.42
N TYR A 132 7.33 -4.38 -8.55
CA TYR A 132 6.39 -4.17 -9.66
C TYR A 132 5.85 -5.47 -10.27
N HIS A 133 6.58 -6.58 -10.14
CA HIS A 133 6.11 -7.90 -10.59
C HIS A 133 5.04 -8.52 -9.68
N ASN A 134 4.97 -8.11 -8.42
CA ASN A 134 3.98 -8.58 -7.44
C ASN A 134 2.97 -7.47 -7.08
N LYS A 135 2.18 -7.05 -8.06
CA LYS A 135 1.28 -5.90 -7.94
C LYS A 135 0.29 -5.99 -6.78
N GLU A 136 -0.27 -7.18 -6.52
CA GLU A 136 -1.26 -7.34 -5.45
C GLU A 136 -0.63 -7.10 -4.06
N SER A 137 0.52 -7.70 -3.80
CA SER A 137 1.26 -7.50 -2.54
C SER A 137 1.76 -6.07 -2.43
N LEU A 138 2.29 -5.50 -3.50
CA LEU A 138 2.76 -4.12 -3.53
C LEU A 138 1.64 -3.14 -3.19
N VAL A 139 0.46 -3.28 -3.77
CA VAL A 139 -0.68 -2.40 -3.46
C VAL A 139 -1.03 -2.46 -1.98
N LYS A 140 -1.09 -3.66 -1.38
CA LYS A 140 -1.36 -3.81 0.06
C LYS A 140 -0.29 -3.12 0.92
N ILE A 141 0.97 -3.25 0.55
CA ILE A 141 2.08 -2.58 1.27
C ILE A 141 2.02 -1.06 1.10
N LEU A 142 1.73 -0.54 -0.09
CA LEU A 142 1.61 0.90 -0.30
C LEU A 142 0.41 1.50 0.46
N ILE A 143 -0.71 0.78 0.55
CA ILE A 143 -1.85 1.19 1.38
C ILE A 143 -1.48 1.12 2.87
N LEU A 144 -0.70 0.11 3.31
CA LEU A 144 -0.20 0.06 4.68
C LEU A 144 0.69 1.26 5.02
N LEU A 145 1.52 1.71 4.09
CA LEU A 145 2.31 2.94 4.27
C LEU A 145 1.42 4.16 4.44
N ASP A 146 0.34 4.29 3.68
CA ASP A 146 -0.64 5.37 3.89
C ASP A 146 -1.24 5.32 5.30
N VAL A 147 -1.57 4.14 5.81
CA VAL A 147 -2.04 3.95 7.19
C VAL A 147 -0.98 4.38 8.20
N ILE A 148 0.26 3.90 8.05
CA ILE A 148 1.38 4.24 8.95
C ILE A 148 1.61 5.75 9.00
N TYR A 149 1.65 6.40 7.84
CA TYR A 149 1.88 7.85 7.78
C TYR A 149 0.68 8.66 8.26
N SER A 150 -0.52 8.18 8.06
CA SER A 150 -1.73 8.80 8.59
C SER A 150 -1.75 8.78 10.12
N CYS A 151 -1.43 7.64 10.73
CA CYS A 151 -1.32 7.53 12.20
C CYS A 151 -0.19 8.44 12.74
N LYS A 152 0.98 8.49 12.08
CA LYS A 152 2.10 9.36 12.49
C LYS A 152 1.78 10.85 12.39
N SER A 153 0.91 11.26 11.48
CA SER A 153 0.56 12.67 11.22
C SER A 153 -0.78 13.10 11.82
N ASN A 154 -1.46 12.24 12.56
CA ASN A 154 -2.83 12.45 13.05
C ASN A 154 -3.80 12.85 11.93
N TYR A 155 -3.62 12.30 10.76
CA TYR A 155 -4.48 12.49 9.60
C TYR A 155 -5.44 11.32 9.45
N ARG A 156 -6.74 11.58 9.39
CA ARG A 156 -7.74 10.54 9.19
C ARG A 156 -7.86 10.21 7.70
N LEU A 157 -7.43 9.01 7.34
CA LEU A 157 -7.47 8.52 5.97
C LEU A 157 -8.93 8.36 5.49
N PRO A 158 -9.35 8.96 4.38
CA PRO A 158 -10.68 8.74 3.82
C PRO A 158 -10.93 7.26 3.49
N ILE A 159 -12.16 6.79 3.69
CA ILE A 159 -12.52 5.36 3.55
C ILE A 159 -12.16 4.77 2.17
N ASN A 160 -12.25 5.56 1.12
CA ASN A 160 -11.91 5.14 -0.24
C ASN A 160 -10.40 4.89 -0.44
N TYR A 161 -9.52 5.33 0.46
CA TYR A 161 -8.08 5.11 0.37
C TYR A 161 -7.63 3.75 0.88
N PHE A 162 -8.52 3.00 1.56
CA PHE A 162 -8.19 1.62 1.95
C PHE A 162 -8.30 0.62 0.80
N VAL A 163 -8.73 1.06 -0.38
CA VAL A 163 -8.73 0.28 -1.62
C VAL A 163 -8.08 1.08 -2.73
N SER A 164 -7.38 0.40 -3.63
CA SER A 164 -6.88 1.01 -4.85
C SER A 164 -7.94 0.87 -5.95
N LYS A 165 -8.80 1.89 -6.08
CA LYS A 165 -9.80 1.97 -7.16
C LYS A 165 -9.46 3.10 -8.12
N GLY A 166 -9.15 2.74 -9.37
CA GLY A 166 -8.79 3.73 -10.38
C GLY A 166 -7.43 4.39 -10.12
N GLU A 167 -6.55 3.71 -9.40
CA GLU A 167 -5.18 4.12 -9.14
C GLU A 167 -4.22 3.13 -9.80
N ASP A 168 -3.11 3.65 -10.26
CA ASP A 168 -2.00 2.91 -10.84
C ASP A 168 -0.77 3.00 -9.94
N ILE A 169 0.08 1.99 -10.01
CA ILE A 169 1.42 2.05 -9.44
C ILE A 169 2.26 2.92 -10.37
N GLU A 170 2.91 3.94 -9.81
CA GLU A 170 3.72 4.89 -10.54
C GLU A 170 5.13 4.98 -9.96
N HIS A 171 6.12 5.17 -10.83
CA HIS A 171 7.50 5.42 -10.44
C HIS A 171 7.69 6.89 -10.06
N ILE A 172 8.31 7.13 -8.89
CA ILE A 172 8.70 8.47 -8.45
C ILE A 172 9.76 9.02 -9.40
N GLY A 173 10.85 8.29 -9.57
CA GLY A 173 11.87 8.53 -10.60
C GLY A 173 11.51 7.79 -11.89
N CYS A 174 11.66 8.46 -13.02
CA CYS A 174 11.30 7.91 -14.33
C CYS A 174 12.16 6.69 -14.71
N GLN A 175 11.51 5.62 -15.16
CA GLN A 175 12.16 4.37 -15.53
C GLN A 175 12.63 4.33 -16.97
N THR A 176 11.93 4.99 -17.87
CA THR A 176 12.16 4.92 -19.32
C THR A 176 11.86 6.27 -19.98
N PRO A 177 12.23 6.50 -21.23
CA PRO A 177 11.63 7.54 -22.05
C PRO A 177 10.10 7.43 -22.08
N ASN A 178 9.40 8.47 -22.53
CA ASN A 178 7.93 8.41 -22.69
C ASN A 178 7.54 7.23 -23.59
N GLU A 179 6.37 6.61 -23.34
CA GLU A 179 5.87 5.48 -24.13
C GLU A 179 5.84 5.76 -25.64
N GLU A 180 5.47 6.98 -26.01
CA GLU A 180 5.47 7.43 -27.42
C GLU A 180 6.88 7.50 -28.02
N ASP A 181 7.89 7.58 -27.17
CA ASP A 181 9.30 7.74 -27.53
C ASP A 181 10.11 6.45 -27.40
N LEU A 182 9.51 5.33 -26.94
CA LEU A 182 10.23 4.06 -26.72
C LEU A 182 10.90 3.53 -27.98
N ASN A 183 10.31 3.78 -29.15
CA ASN A 183 10.88 3.42 -30.43
C ASN A 183 11.76 4.54 -31.03
N ASN A 184 12.02 5.59 -30.26
CA ASN A 184 12.80 6.75 -30.74
C ASN A 184 14.22 6.70 -30.15
N LYS A 185 15.16 6.33 -31.00
CA LYS A 185 16.59 6.24 -30.71
C LYS A 185 17.15 7.50 -30.05
N ALA A 186 16.80 8.69 -30.58
CA ALA A 186 17.27 9.95 -30.03
C ALA A 186 16.80 10.18 -28.61
N LYS A 187 15.59 9.73 -28.28
CA LYS A 187 15.04 9.82 -26.90
C LYS A 187 15.71 8.86 -25.93
N TRP A 188 16.06 7.66 -26.37
CA TRP A 188 16.88 6.75 -25.56
C TRP A 188 18.28 7.31 -25.29
N LEU A 189 18.91 7.91 -26.30
CA LEU A 189 20.20 8.56 -26.12
C LEU A 189 20.10 9.75 -25.16
N GLU A 190 19.05 10.55 -25.25
CA GLU A 190 18.78 11.63 -24.31
C GLU A 190 18.55 11.08 -22.87
N TYR A 191 17.82 9.98 -22.75
CA TYR A 191 17.57 9.32 -21.46
C TYR A 191 18.86 8.77 -20.83
N ILE A 192 19.70 8.05 -21.58
CA ILE A 192 20.99 7.56 -21.09
C ILE A 192 21.90 8.70 -20.63
N LYS A 193 21.90 9.82 -21.38
CA LYS A 193 22.63 11.01 -20.97
C LYS A 193 22.13 11.56 -19.63
N LYS A 194 20.80 11.59 -19.44
CA LYS A 194 20.18 12.02 -18.17
C LYS A 194 20.48 11.07 -17.03
N LEU A 195 20.64 9.77 -17.24
CA LEU A 195 21.01 8.81 -16.20
C LEU A 195 22.32 9.21 -15.52
N ASN A 196 23.29 9.74 -16.27
CA ASN A 196 24.52 10.28 -15.70
C ASN A 196 24.26 11.48 -14.77
N ASP A 197 23.28 12.31 -15.11
CA ASP A 197 22.87 13.49 -14.31
C ASP A 197 22.09 13.07 -13.06
N TYR A 198 21.38 11.93 -13.09
CA TYR A 198 20.65 11.35 -11.95
C TYR A 198 21.57 10.68 -10.92
N LYS A 199 22.88 10.74 -11.11
CA LYS A 199 23.87 10.12 -10.21
C LYS A 199 23.56 8.64 -9.91
N PHE A 200 22.98 7.94 -10.87
CA PHE A 200 23.02 6.49 -10.82
C PHE A 200 24.50 6.10 -10.82
N ASP A 201 24.89 5.28 -9.86
CA ASP A 201 26.26 4.77 -9.75
C ASP A 201 26.50 3.68 -10.83
N ILE A 202 26.08 4.03 -12.06
CA ILE A 202 26.29 3.21 -13.23
C ILE A 202 27.69 3.56 -13.73
N ASP A 203 28.52 2.54 -13.86
CA ASP A 203 29.86 2.70 -14.43
C ASP A 203 29.75 3.46 -15.78
N LYS A 204 30.53 4.51 -15.90
CA LYS A 204 30.57 5.32 -17.12
C LYS A 204 30.86 4.46 -18.36
N GLY A 205 31.72 3.44 -18.24
CA GLY A 205 31.97 2.48 -19.30
C GLY A 205 30.72 1.73 -19.76
N ARG A 206 29.78 1.48 -18.85
CA ARG A 206 28.51 0.83 -19.15
C ARG A 206 27.54 1.75 -19.86
N LEU A 207 27.47 3.03 -19.46
CA LEU A 207 26.68 4.04 -20.17
C LEU A 207 27.22 4.26 -21.58
N ASP A 208 28.54 4.32 -21.74
CA ASP A 208 29.18 4.45 -23.03
C ASP A 208 28.91 3.21 -23.94
N GLU A 209 28.90 1.99 -23.35
CA GLU A 209 28.54 0.76 -24.07
C GLU A 209 27.09 0.79 -24.57
N TRP A 210 26.12 1.18 -23.71
CA TRP A 210 24.72 1.33 -24.14
C TRP A 210 24.57 2.38 -25.21
N TRP A 211 25.26 3.51 -25.04
CA TRP A 211 25.27 4.59 -26.03
C TRP A 211 25.79 4.10 -27.40
N GLU A 212 26.93 3.40 -27.41
CA GLU A 212 27.49 2.86 -28.65
C GLU A 212 26.61 1.77 -29.28
N LYS A 213 26.00 0.91 -28.50
CA LYS A 213 25.06 -0.10 -28.99
C LYS A 213 23.89 0.58 -29.70
N LEU A 214 23.27 1.54 -29.07
CA LEU A 214 22.15 2.29 -29.65
C LEU A 214 22.58 3.08 -30.92
N LEU A 215 23.82 3.60 -30.97
CA LEU A 215 24.29 4.33 -32.16
C LEU A 215 24.51 3.40 -33.36
N LYS A 216 24.97 2.19 -33.14
CA LYS A 216 25.28 1.20 -34.20
C LYS A 216 24.02 0.64 -34.87
N GLU A 217 22.92 0.58 -34.14
CA GLU A 217 21.66 0.04 -34.65
C GLU A 217 20.93 1.05 -35.50
N GLN A 218 20.36 0.63 -36.64
CA GLN A 218 19.60 1.52 -37.53
C GLN A 218 18.22 1.85 -36.94
N GLU A 219 17.64 0.90 -36.20
CA GLU A 219 16.38 1.04 -35.46
C GLU A 219 16.58 0.71 -33.97
N VAL A 220 15.71 1.19 -33.12
CA VAL A 220 15.71 0.80 -31.70
C VAL A 220 15.29 -0.66 -31.63
N ILE A 221 16.21 -1.52 -31.20
CA ILE A 221 15.92 -2.94 -31.03
C ILE A 221 15.39 -3.15 -29.62
N ASP A 222 14.21 -3.76 -29.50
CA ASP A 222 13.55 -4.09 -28.24
C ASP A 222 14.48 -4.84 -27.29
N ASP A 223 15.35 -5.72 -27.82
CA ASP A 223 16.32 -6.47 -27.01
C ASP A 223 17.36 -5.57 -26.31
N VAL A 224 17.85 -4.52 -26.99
CA VAL A 224 18.84 -3.60 -26.38
C VAL A 224 18.20 -2.76 -25.31
N THR A 225 17.01 -2.23 -25.58
CA THR A 225 16.29 -1.39 -24.62
C THR A 225 15.77 -2.21 -23.45
N SER A 226 15.30 -3.44 -23.65
CA SER A 226 14.90 -4.36 -22.59
C SER A 226 16.09 -4.70 -21.69
N ASN A 227 17.25 -4.99 -22.23
CA ASN A 227 18.46 -5.26 -21.44
C ASN A 227 18.88 -4.04 -20.61
N ILE A 228 18.75 -2.82 -21.17
CA ILE A 228 19.01 -1.58 -20.41
C ILE A 228 18.04 -1.45 -19.24
N ILE A 229 16.75 -1.68 -19.46
CA ILE A 229 15.72 -1.61 -18.42
C ILE A 229 15.97 -2.67 -17.35
N ASP A 230 16.27 -3.90 -17.74
CA ASP A 230 16.53 -4.99 -16.78
C ASP A 230 17.77 -4.70 -15.92
N GLU A 231 18.81 -4.14 -16.52
CA GLU A 231 19.99 -3.74 -15.78
C GLU A 231 19.68 -2.54 -14.85
N LEU A 232 18.93 -1.55 -15.31
CA LEU A 232 18.50 -0.43 -14.46
C LEU A 232 17.63 -0.89 -13.28
N ASN A 233 16.86 -1.97 -13.42
CA ASN A 233 16.11 -2.56 -12.33
C ASN A 233 17.03 -3.02 -11.18
N SER A 234 18.24 -3.49 -11.50
CA SER A 234 19.24 -3.86 -10.48
C SER A 234 19.71 -2.67 -9.63
N TYR A 235 19.57 -1.46 -10.14
CA TYR A 235 19.88 -0.21 -9.45
C TYR A 235 18.71 0.37 -8.64
N GLY A 236 17.60 -0.35 -8.53
CA GLY A 236 16.52 0.03 -7.64
C GLY A 236 15.30 0.70 -8.27
N LEU A 237 15.20 0.76 -9.60
CA LEU A 237 14.07 1.41 -10.24
C LEU A 237 12.72 0.81 -9.86
N ASN A 238 12.65 -0.51 -9.66
CA ASN A 238 11.45 -1.22 -9.22
C ASN A 238 11.45 -1.54 -7.71
N SER A 239 12.36 -0.94 -6.93
CA SER A 239 12.33 -1.05 -5.47
C SER A 239 11.16 -0.28 -4.87
N ILE A 240 10.75 -0.67 -3.67
CA ILE A 240 9.62 -0.03 -2.98
C ILE A 240 9.82 1.46 -2.78
N GLY A 241 11.07 1.91 -2.61
CA GLY A 241 11.42 3.33 -2.42
C GLY A 241 11.18 4.22 -3.63
N ASN A 242 10.92 3.63 -4.80
CA ASN A 242 10.64 4.36 -6.03
C ASN A 242 9.20 4.24 -6.51
N LEU A 243 8.30 3.64 -5.72
CA LEU A 243 6.94 3.31 -6.14
C LEU A 243 5.90 3.98 -5.26
N VAL A 244 4.83 4.51 -5.87
CA VAL A 244 3.67 5.13 -5.21
C VAL A 244 2.38 4.72 -5.88
N LEU A 245 1.23 4.99 -5.22
CA LEU A 245 -0.09 4.91 -5.83
C LEU A 245 -0.54 6.29 -6.28
N LEU A 246 -0.97 6.42 -7.53
CA LEU A 246 -1.53 7.63 -8.11
C LEU A 246 -2.84 7.36 -8.81
N HIS A 247 -3.74 8.34 -8.83
CA HIS A 247 -4.96 8.25 -9.60
C HIS A 247 -4.63 8.10 -11.10
N SER A 248 -5.27 7.16 -11.79
CA SER A 248 -4.95 6.81 -13.18
C SER A 248 -5.07 7.99 -14.16
N SER A 249 -5.98 8.94 -13.90
CA SER A 249 -6.09 10.16 -14.71
C SER A 249 -4.91 11.10 -14.52
N GLN A 250 -4.34 11.17 -13.31
CA GLN A 250 -3.11 11.90 -13.06
C GLN A 250 -1.93 11.21 -13.75
N ASN A 251 -1.80 9.89 -13.55
CA ASN A 251 -0.72 9.11 -14.14
C ASN A 251 -0.65 9.31 -15.66
N ARG A 252 -1.79 9.26 -16.35
CA ARG A 252 -1.85 9.55 -17.79
C ARG A 252 -1.43 10.96 -18.18
N SER A 253 -1.57 11.94 -17.29
CA SER A 253 -1.22 13.33 -17.58
C SER A 253 0.29 13.60 -17.50
N TYR A 254 1.02 12.87 -16.64
CA TYR A 254 2.48 13.07 -16.54
C TYR A 254 3.29 12.04 -17.32
N ARG A 255 2.74 10.87 -17.62
CA ARG A 255 3.48 9.78 -18.28
C ARG A 255 4.86 9.59 -17.64
N ASN A 256 5.92 9.48 -18.45
CA ASN A 256 7.31 9.39 -17.98
C ASN A 256 7.95 10.78 -17.75
N ALA A 257 7.18 11.74 -17.23
CA ALA A 257 7.71 13.07 -16.92
C ALA A 257 8.82 13.00 -15.85
N SER A 258 9.71 13.99 -15.85
CA SER A 258 10.75 14.11 -14.83
C SER A 258 10.16 14.24 -13.44
N PHE A 259 10.92 13.84 -12.42
CA PHE A 259 10.52 13.99 -11.01
C PHE A 259 10.03 15.41 -10.68
N ASN A 260 10.76 16.43 -11.14
CA ASN A 260 10.39 17.82 -10.87
C ASN A 260 9.03 18.20 -11.49
N THR A 261 8.75 17.72 -12.70
CA THR A 261 7.46 17.94 -13.37
C THR A 261 6.33 17.24 -12.61
N LYS A 262 6.51 15.96 -12.25
CA LYS A 262 5.54 15.20 -11.45
C LYS A 262 5.28 15.89 -10.12
N LYS A 263 6.34 16.29 -9.41
CA LYS A 263 6.26 17.00 -8.13
C LYS A 263 5.43 18.27 -8.23
N SER A 264 5.69 19.12 -9.23
CA SER A 264 4.96 20.37 -9.40
C SER A 264 3.47 20.12 -9.60
N ILE A 265 3.10 19.17 -10.46
CA ILE A 265 1.71 18.85 -10.77
C ILE A 265 1.01 18.22 -9.55
N ILE A 266 1.65 17.27 -8.85
CA ILE A 266 1.06 16.61 -7.66
C ILE A 266 0.81 17.63 -6.55
N ILE A 267 1.74 18.52 -6.30
CA ILE A 267 1.58 19.57 -5.29
C ILE A 267 0.50 20.56 -5.70
N GLU A 268 0.43 20.98 -6.97
CA GLU A 268 -0.63 21.85 -7.48
C GLU A 268 -2.00 21.18 -7.38
N ASP A 269 -2.12 19.91 -7.81
CA ASP A 269 -3.37 19.15 -7.72
C ASP A 269 -3.84 18.96 -6.27
N TYR A 270 -2.90 18.79 -5.32
CA TYR A 270 -3.20 18.71 -3.89
C TYR A 270 -3.78 20.03 -3.36
N TYR A 271 -3.14 21.17 -3.66
CA TYR A 271 -3.62 22.47 -3.19
C TYR A 271 -4.94 22.92 -3.84
N ASN A 272 -5.23 22.43 -5.04
CA ASN A 272 -6.44 22.75 -5.78
C ASN A 272 -7.59 21.75 -5.55
N ASP A 273 -7.43 20.78 -4.63
CA ASP A 273 -8.39 19.69 -4.37
C ASP A 273 -8.87 18.96 -5.66
N LYS A 274 -8.02 18.95 -6.68
CA LYS A 274 -8.38 18.37 -7.98
C LYS A 274 -8.38 16.86 -7.95
N TYR A 275 -7.45 16.27 -7.19
CA TYR A 275 -7.37 14.84 -6.93
C TYR A 275 -7.04 14.59 -5.47
N SER A 276 -7.56 13.49 -4.96
CA SER A 276 -7.21 13.00 -3.64
C SER A 276 -5.82 12.39 -3.66
N ILE A 277 -4.82 13.12 -3.16
CA ILE A 277 -3.43 12.65 -3.09
C ILE A 277 -3.22 11.86 -1.81
N ARG A 278 -2.71 10.65 -1.92
CA ARG A 278 -2.42 9.77 -0.79
C ARG A 278 -1.32 10.32 0.11
N PRO A 279 -1.39 10.11 1.44
CA PRO A 279 -0.40 10.63 2.40
C PRO A 279 1.03 10.20 2.07
N TYR A 280 1.25 8.92 1.75
CA TYR A 280 2.58 8.45 1.37
C TYR A 280 3.05 9.08 0.05
N THR A 281 2.20 9.14 -0.95
CA THR A 281 2.51 9.79 -2.24
C THR A 281 2.85 11.26 -2.04
N LEU A 282 2.05 12.00 -1.27
CA LEU A 282 2.34 13.40 -0.96
C LEU A 282 3.69 13.54 -0.26
N LYS A 283 4.00 12.68 0.72
CA LYS A 283 5.29 12.67 1.41
C LYS A 283 6.44 12.45 0.43
N ALA A 284 6.33 11.47 -0.46
CA ALA A 284 7.37 11.13 -1.44
C ALA A 284 7.71 12.31 -2.35
N PHE A 285 6.70 13.05 -2.82
CA PHE A 285 6.90 14.20 -3.69
C PHE A 285 7.12 15.52 -2.97
N SER A 286 6.76 15.67 -1.69
CA SER A 286 7.01 16.88 -0.90
C SER A 286 8.41 16.93 -0.27
N SER A 287 9.21 15.88 -0.41
CA SER A 287 10.59 15.85 0.08
C SER A 287 11.40 17.04 -0.45
N ASN A 288 12.42 17.47 0.30
CA ASN A 288 13.22 18.66 0.00
C ASN A 288 14.08 18.57 -1.27
N HIS A 289 14.01 17.46 -2.00
CA HIS A 289 14.69 17.29 -3.29
C HIS A 289 14.09 18.23 -4.33
N THR A 290 14.91 19.06 -4.92
CA THR A 290 14.43 20.20 -5.71
C THR A 290 14.20 19.88 -7.18
N SER A 291 14.96 18.96 -7.76
CA SER A 291 14.95 18.76 -9.21
C SER A 291 15.01 17.31 -9.70
N MET A 292 15.51 16.39 -8.89
CA MET A 292 15.76 15.01 -9.32
C MET A 292 15.42 14.01 -8.19
N TRP A 293 15.11 12.78 -8.59
CA TRP A 293 15.01 11.63 -7.70
C TRP A 293 16.13 10.67 -8.07
N THR A 294 17.20 10.72 -7.29
CA THR A 294 18.46 10.01 -7.57
C THR A 294 18.44 8.58 -7.04
N LEU A 295 19.39 7.75 -7.43
CA LEU A 295 19.58 6.41 -6.86
C LEU A 295 19.79 6.47 -5.34
N GLU A 296 20.53 7.45 -4.84
CA GLU A 296 20.72 7.65 -3.40
C GLU A 296 19.41 7.95 -2.68
N ASP A 297 18.51 8.73 -3.33
CA ASP A 297 17.16 8.99 -2.81
C ASP A 297 16.32 7.73 -2.79
N ILE A 298 16.36 6.93 -3.85
CA ILE A 298 15.67 5.63 -3.93
C ILE A 298 16.16 4.71 -2.81
N LYS A 299 17.48 4.58 -2.63
CA LYS A 299 18.08 3.75 -1.60
C LYS A 299 17.65 4.20 -0.20
N LYS A 300 17.80 5.48 0.10
CA LYS A 300 17.39 6.06 1.38
C LYS A 300 15.90 5.91 1.65
N SER A 301 15.06 6.11 0.62
CA SER A 301 13.63 5.90 0.70
C SER A 301 13.31 4.44 0.98
N THR A 302 13.93 3.49 0.26
CA THR A 302 13.77 2.05 0.44
C THR A 302 14.11 1.63 1.87
N GLU A 303 15.25 2.06 2.40
CA GLU A 303 15.68 1.78 3.79
C GLU A 303 14.68 2.35 4.82
N THR A 304 14.23 3.59 4.61
CA THR A 304 13.26 4.22 5.51
C THR A 304 11.91 3.49 5.50
N LEU A 305 11.40 3.12 4.33
CA LEU A 305 10.14 2.41 4.21
C LEU A 305 10.22 0.99 4.78
N ALA A 306 11.32 0.30 4.53
CA ALA A 306 11.57 -1.02 5.12
C ALA A 306 11.55 -0.96 6.64
N HIS A 307 12.24 0.03 7.24
CA HIS A 307 12.22 0.26 8.67
C HIS A 307 10.80 0.56 9.20
N ASP A 308 10.10 1.52 8.57
CA ASP A 308 8.75 1.92 8.99
C ASP A 308 7.74 0.76 8.94
N ILE A 309 7.82 -0.10 7.92
CA ILE A 309 6.95 -1.27 7.77
C ILE A 309 7.31 -2.34 8.82
N ILE A 310 8.59 -2.67 8.96
CA ILE A 310 9.02 -3.69 9.92
C ILE A 310 8.71 -3.25 11.35
N ASP A 311 8.96 -2.01 11.72
CA ASP A 311 8.62 -1.47 13.05
C ASP A 311 7.12 -1.50 13.33
N PHE A 312 6.30 -1.35 12.29
CA PHE A 312 4.85 -1.46 12.44
C PHE A 312 4.41 -2.90 12.69
N LEU A 313 5.05 -3.89 12.03
CA LEU A 313 4.69 -5.30 12.07
C LEU A 313 5.27 -6.07 13.28
N ILE A 314 6.22 -5.52 13.99
CA ILE A 314 6.81 -6.07 15.22
C ILE A 314 6.15 -5.47 16.45
#